data_cbc1296b023a185bdd95e0c3d8e1a2d8
#
_entry.id   cbc1296b023a185bdd95e0c3d8e1a2d8
#
_cell.length_a   1.000
_cell.length_b   1.000
_cell.length_c   1.000
_cell.angle_alpha   90.00
_cell.angle_beta   90.00
_cell.angle_gamma   90.00
#
_symmetry.space_group_name_H-M   'P 1'
#
loop_
_entity.id
_entity.type
_entity.pdbx_description
1 polymer ?
#
loop_
_entity_poly.entity_id
_entity_poly.type
_entity_poly.pdbx_seq_one_letter_code
_entity_poly.pdbx_strand_id
1 'polypeptide(L)'
;MKIDTLEIGQKLPNRTFTATNVSLFCYNAAIWNPHRIHYDVTYTKEVEKHPDIVIDGPLQGDWLSQVVVNWIEEDAKLVEFGYSNRKASYLGETLQSGGKINSIDLETGVVGLELFLKNSIGEITTPGTAKVQFSV
;
A
#
# COMPACT_ATOMS: atom_id res chain seq x y z
N MET A 1 8.40 -20.57 3.99
CA MET A 1 8.33 -20.46 2.49
C MET A 1 9.76 -20.56 1.94
N LYS A 2 9.95 -21.23 0.81
CA LYS A 2 11.29 -21.39 0.20
C LYS A 2 11.33 -20.70 -1.15
N ILE A 3 12.43 -20.01 -1.46
CA ILE A 3 12.57 -19.24 -2.69
C ILE A 3 12.47 -20.13 -3.97
N ASP A 4 12.94 -21.36 -3.90
CA ASP A 4 12.89 -22.34 -5.01
C ASP A 4 11.46 -22.83 -5.34
N THR A 5 10.49 -22.55 -4.49
CA THR A 5 9.07 -22.86 -4.72
C THR A 5 8.26 -21.70 -5.28
N LEU A 6 8.88 -20.53 -5.48
CA LEU A 6 8.24 -19.33 -5.98
C LEU A 6 8.24 -19.28 -7.51
N GLU A 7 7.24 -18.63 -8.09
CA GLU A 7 7.11 -18.50 -9.55
C GLU A 7 6.90 -17.03 -9.96
N ILE A 8 7.51 -16.62 -11.07
CA ILE A 8 7.23 -15.30 -11.68
C ILE A 8 5.76 -15.26 -12.09
N GLY A 9 5.08 -14.17 -11.74
CA GLY A 9 3.63 -14.01 -11.94
C GLY A 9 2.78 -14.53 -10.78
N GLN A 10 3.35 -15.25 -9.81
CA GLN A 10 2.64 -15.68 -8.62
C GLN A 10 2.05 -14.46 -7.89
N LYS A 11 0.75 -14.51 -7.58
CA LYS A 11 0.04 -13.43 -6.90
C LYS A 11 0.24 -13.50 -5.39
N LEU A 12 0.41 -12.34 -4.78
CA LEU A 12 0.36 -12.18 -3.33
C LEU A 12 -1.08 -12.13 -2.85
N PRO A 13 -1.37 -12.52 -1.59
CA PRO A 13 -2.70 -12.40 -1.02
C PRO A 13 -3.21 -10.95 -1.07
N ASN A 14 -4.43 -10.75 -1.55
CA ASN A 14 -5.07 -9.45 -1.56
C ASN A 14 -5.58 -9.08 -0.17
N ARG A 15 -5.60 -7.77 0.11
CA ARG A 15 -6.19 -7.18 1.31
C ARG A 15 -7.12 -6.04 0.93
N THR A 16 -8.10 -5.76 1.78
CA THR A 16 -9.02 -4.63 1.60
C THR A 16 -8.95 -3.70 2.80
N PHE A 17 -9.09 -2.41 2.53
CA PHE A 17 -9.07 -1.35 3.54
C PHE A 17 -10.17 -0.35 3.26
N THR A 18 -10.87 0.06 4.31
CA THR A 18 -11.85 1.15 4.27
C THR A 18 -11.52 2.12 5.39
N ALA A 19 -11.03 3.30 5.03
CA ALA A 19 -10.70 4.32 6.02
C ALA A 19 -11.98 4.93 6.61
N THR A 20 -11.96 5.18 7.92
CA THR A 20 -13.00 5.89 8.65
C THR A 20 -12.49 7.22 9.19
N ASN A 21 -13.36 8.14 9.59
CA ASN A 21 -12.96 9.37 10.27
C ASN A 21 -12.05 9.10 11.48
N VAL A 22 -12.38 8.08 12.26
CA VAL A 22 -11.61 7.73 13.45
C VAL A 22 -10.23 7.20 13.08
N SER A 23 -10.14 6.31 12.08
CA SER A 23 -8.84 5.75 11.66
C SER A 23 -7.94 6.83 11.06
N LEU A 24 -8.45 7.75 10.25
CA LEU A 24 -7.67 8.86 9.69
C LEU A 24 -7.24 9.85 10.79
N PHE A 25 -8.12 10.18 11.73
CA PHE A 25 -7.79 11.04 12.85
C PHE A 25 -6.64 10.43 13.70
N CYS A 26 -6.75 9.16 14.05
CA CYS A 26 -5.72 8.47 14.83
C CYS A 26 -4.40 8.37 14.06
N TYR A 27 -4.45 8.06 12.77
CA TYR A 27 -3.25 8.00 11.94
C TYR A 27 -2.54 9.36 11.86
N ASN A 28 -3.27 10.42 11.53
CA ASN A 28 -2.69 11.76 11.42
C ASN A 28 -2.16 12.28 12.74
N ALA A 29 -2.82 11.98 13.86
CA ALA A 29 -2.31 12.29 15.20
C ALA A 29 -0.99 11.56 15.49
N ALA A 30 -0.91 10.26 15.15
CA ALA A 30 0.26 9.44 15.40
C ALA A 30 1.49 9.88 14.59
N ILE A 31 1.29 10.25 13.31
CA ILE A 31 2.40 10.71 12.44
C ILE A 31 2.63 12.23 12.51
N TRP A 32 1.84 12.94 13.32
CA TRP A 32 1.92 14.41 13.45
C TRP A 32 1.70 15.14 12.11
N ASN A 33 0.71 14.72 11.33
CA ASN A 33 0.35 15.36 10.08
C ASN A 33 -0.82 16.34 10.28
N PRO A 34 -0.60 17.67 10.25
CA PRO A 34 -1.63 18.67 10.48
C PRO A 34 -2.41 19.05 9.23
N HIS A 35 -2.22 18.40 8.08
CA HIS A 35 -2.84 18.79 6.83
C HIS A 35 -4.36 18.58 6.87
N ARG A 36 -5.12 19.67 6.75
CA ARG A 36 -6.57 19.74 6.98
C ARG A 36 -7.39 18.85 6.03
N ILE A 37 -6.87 18.49 4.86
CA ILE A 37 -7.60 17.62 3.92
C ILE A 37 -7.89 16.23 4.48
N HIS A 38 -7.21 15.82 5.55
CA HIS A 38 -7.37 14.51 6.15
C HIS A 38 -8.36 14.48 7.34
N TYR A 39 -8.88 15.62 7.78
CA TYR A 39 -9.79 15.67 8.92
C TYR A 39 -10.83 16.82 8.90
N ASP A 40 -10.61 17.87 8.12
CA ASP A 40 -11.51 19.03 8.06
C ASP A 40 -12.34 19.00 6.78
N VAL A 41 -13.56 18.49 6.88
CA VAL A 41 -14.49 18.33 5.73
C VAL A 41 -14.77 19.65 5.04
N THR A 42 -15.06 20.70 5.80
CA THR A 42 -15.39 22.02 5.23
C THR A 42 -14.21 22.59 4.45
N TYR A 43 -13.04 22.62 5.06
CA TYR A 43 -11.82 23.06 4.36
C TYR A 43 -11.55 22.25 3.10
N THR A 44 -11.62 20.92 3.19
CA THR A 44 -11.32 19.99 2.10
C THR A 44 -12.25 20.23 0.90
N LYS A 45 -13.54 20.43 1.13
CA LYS A 45 -14.54 20.66 0.07
C LYS A 45 -14.55 22.10 -0.44
N GLU A 46 -14.50 23.08 0.43
CA GLU A 46 -14.70 24.49 0.06
C GLU A 46 -13.41 25.16 -0.42
N VAL A 47 -12.26 24.83 0.16
CA VAL A 47 -10.96 25.44 -0.17
C VAL A 47 -10.19 24.58 -1.17
N GLU A 48 -9.95 23.31 -0.86
CA GLU A 48 -9.13 22.41 -1.69
C GLU A 48 -9.93 21.73 -2.83
N LYS A 49 -11.26 21.88 -2.82
CA LYS A 49 -12.17 21.38 -3.87
C LYS A 49 -12.13 19.86 -4.09
N HIS A 50 -11.78 19.11 -3.06
CA HIS A 50 -11.97 17.66 -3.07
C HIS A 50 -13.43 17.29 -2.79
N PRO A 51 -13.92 16.14 -3.31
CA PRO A 51 -15.29 15.70 -3.04
C PRO A 51 -15.53 15.28 -1.59
N ASP A 52 -14.49 14.83 -0.88
CA ASP A 52 -14.52 14.41 0.53
C ASP A 52 -13.13 14.42 1.14
N ILE A 53 -13.02 14.04 2.41
CA ILE A 53 -11.78 13.83 3.13
C ILE A 53 -10.86 12.91 2.32
N VAL A 54 -9.62 13.32 2.14
CA VAL A 54 -8.59 12.58 1.39
C VAL A 54 -7.91 11.57 2.30
N ILE A 55 -7.79 10.32 1.85
CA ILE A 55 -6.99 9.30 2.53
C ILE A 55 -5.51 9.62 2.36
N ASP A 56 -4.76 9.62 3.45
CA ASP A 56 -3.34 9.92 3.47
C ASP A 56 -2.55 9.04 2.49
N GLY A 57 -1.70 9.67 1.69
CA GLY A 57 -0.76 8.96 0.82
C GLY A 57 0.17 8.01 1.56
N PRO A 58 0.82 8.44 2.66
CA PRO A 58 1.63 7.54 3.49
C PRO A 58 0.87 6.36 4.07
N LEU A 59 -0.38 6.52 4.50
CA LEU A 59 -1.22 5.41 4.96
C LEU A 59 -1.45 4.36 3.86
N GLN A 60 -1.65 4.80 2.63
CA GLN A 60 -1.77 3.92 1.47
C GLN A 60 -0.46 3.16 1.20
N GLY A 61 0.69 3.81 1.39
CA GLY A 61 2.00 3.16 1.36
C GLY A 61 2.16 2.10 2.45
N ASP A 62 1.70 2.38 3.66
CA ASP A 62 1.70 1.41 4.77
C ASP A 62 0.83 0.19 4.44
N TRP A 63 -0.33 0.38 3.81
CA TRP A 63 -1.16 -0.74 3.35
C TRP A 63 -0.47 -1.61 2.30
N LEU A 64 0.32 -1.02 1.40
CA LEU A 64 1.13 -1.77 0.45
C LEU A 64 2.26 -2.55 1.13
N SER A 65 2.96 -1.93 2.08
CA SER A 65 4.02 -2.61 2.82
C SER A 65 3.51 -3.81 3.59
N GLN A 66 2.30 -3.73 4.16
CA GLN A 66 1.66 -4.84 4.85
C GLN A 66 1.39 -6.06 3.96
N VAL A 67 1.13 -5.86 2.66
CA VAL A 67 1.00 -6.99 1.71
C VAL A 67 2.28 -7.80 1.69
N VAL A 68 3.41 -7.12 1.62
CA VAL A 68 4.74 -7.76 1.56
C VAL A 68 5.09 -8.41 2.88
N VAL A 69 5.03 -7.64 3.97
CA VAL A 69 5.44 -8.10 5.31
C VAL A 69 4.62 -9.31 5.77
N ASN A 70 3.31 -9.29 5.52
CA ASN A 70 2.46 -10.43 5.88
C ASN A 70 2.68 -11.65 4.96
N TRP A 71 3.12 -11.44 3.72
CA TRP A 71 3.41 -12.55 2.81
C TRP A 71 4.72 -13.25 3.15
N ILE A 72 5.78 -12.48 3.46
CA ILE A 72 7.10 -13.05 3.77
C ILE A 72 7.20 -13.65 5.17
N GLU A 73 6.34 -13.19 6.10
CA GLU A 73 6.40 -13.59 7.52
C GLU A 73 7.84 -13.45 8.08
N GLU A 74 8.42 -14.56 8.55
CA GLU A 74 9.79 -14.64 9.06
C GLU A 74 10.81 -15.24 8.05
N ASP A 75 10.34 -15.65 6.88
CA ASP A 75 11.15 -16.37 5.88
C ASP A 75 12.09 -15.46 5.09
N ALA A 76 11.78 -14.15 5.02
CA ALA A 76 12.55 -13.19 4.25
C ALA A 76 12.54 -11.81 4.92
N LYS A 77 13.33 -10.88 4.38
CA LYS A 77 13.40 -9.49 4.83
C LYS A 77 13.00 -8.54 3.70
N LEU A 78 12.18 -7.55 4.00
CA LEU A 78 11.94 -6.44 3.09
C LEU A 78 13.19 -5.55 3.02
N VAL A 79 13.81 -5.45 1.85
CA VAL A 79 15.08 -4.71 1.66
C VAL A 79 14.93 -3.46 0.80
N GLU A 80 13.90 -3.40 -0.03
CA GLU A 80 13.59 -2.22 -0.83
C GLU A 80 12.07 -2.07 -0.95
N PHE A 81 11.57 -0.84 -0.82
CA PHE A 81 10.15 -0.54 -0.95
C PHE A 81 9.96 0.86 -1.52
N GLY A 82 9.05 0.98 -2.49
CA GLY A 82 8.68 2.26 -3.07
C GLY A 82 7.25 2.26 -3.57
N TYR A 83 6.61 3.43 -3.56
CA TYR A 83 5.27 3.62 -4.09
C TYR A 83 5.06 5.06 -4.59
N SER A 84 3.99 5.26 -5.33
CA SER A 84 3.63 6.57 -5.87
C SER A 84 2.12 6.76 -5.80
N ASN A 85 1.66 7.81 -5.12
CA ASN A 85 0.24 8.18 -5.11
C ASN A 85 -0.12 8.89 -6.42
N ARG A 86 -0.85 8.20 -7.30
CA ARG A 86 -1.23 8.67 -8.64
C ARG A 86 -2.60 9.30 -8.69
N LYS A 87 -3.53 8.81 -7.86
CA LYS A 87 -4.90 9.32 -7.74
C LYS A 87 -5.28 9.42 -6.28
N ALA A 88 -6.01 10.48 -5.92
CA ALA A 88 -6.59 10.61 -4.60
C ALA A 88 -7.65 9.52 -4.35
N SER A 89 -7.71 9.06 -3.13
CA SER A 89 -8.77 8.19 -2.61
C SER A 89 -9.43 8.88 -1.43
N TYR A 90 -10.72 8.64 -1.25
CA TYR A 90 -11.54 9.41 -0.34
C TYR A 90 -12.15 8.56 0.77
N LEU A 91 -12.52 9.22 1.84
CA LEU A 91 -13.18 8.60 2.98
C LEU A 91 -14.38 7.76 2.54
N GLY A 92 -14.48 6.55 3.08
CA GLY A 92 -15.55 5.60 2.77
C GLY A 92 -15.29 4.71 1.55
N GLU A 93 -14.29 5.02 0.72
CA GLU A 93 -13.88 4.11 -0.35
C GLU A 93 -13.21 2.86 0.21
N THR A 94 -13.53 1.71 -0.36
CA THR A 94 -12.83 0.46 -0.09
C THR A 94 -11.74 0.26 -1.13
N LEU A 95 -10.50 0.22 -0.66
CA LEU A 95 -9.32 0.00 -1.51
C LEU A 95 -8.85 -1.44 -1.37
N GLN A 96 -8.40 -2.04 -2.46
CA GLN A 96 -7.80 -3.36 -2.50
C GLN A 96 -6.31 -3.26 -2.76
N SER A 97 -5.50 -3.83 -1.89
CA SER A 97 -4.06 -4.01 -2.11
C SER A 97 -3.73 -5.43 -2.54
N GLY A 98 -2.66 -5.56 -3.29
CA GLY A 98 -2.15 -6.84 -3.74
C GLY A 98 -0.85 -6.67 -4.52
N GLY A 99 -0.39 -7.76 -5.11
CA GLY A 99 0.84 -7.75 -5.89
C GLY A 99 1.10 -9.06 -6.58
N LYS A 100 2.22 -9.12 -7.26
CA LYS A 100 2.76 -10.33 -7.90
C LYS A 100 4.28 -10.32 -7.91
N ILE A 101 4.87 -11.49 -8.00
CA ILE A 101 6.31 -11.66 -8.22
C ILE A 101 6.64 -11.26 -9.65
N ASN A 102 7.61 -10.37 -9.83
CA ASN A 102 8.08 -9.96 -11.16
C ASN A 102 9.51 -10.42 -11.48
N SER A 103 10.30 -10.78 -10.48
CA SER A 103 11.64 -11.33 -10.68
C SER A 103 12.06 -12.23 -9.51
N ILE A 104 12.90 -13.22 -9.82
CA ILE A 104 13.50 -14.14 -8.83
C ILE A 104 14.97 -14.33 -9.21
N ASP A 105 15.84 -14.03 -8.27
CA ASP A 105 17.28 -14.29 -8.38
C ASP A 105 17.67 -15.32 -7.32
N LEU A 106 17.89 -16.55 -7.76
CA LEU A 106 18.25 -17.67 -6.87
C LEU A 106 19.69 -17.59 -6.35
N GLU A 107 20.58 -16.88 -7.05
CA GLU A 107 21.98 -16.73 -6.62
C GLU A 107 22.09 -15.78 -5.44
N THR A 108 21.38 -14.66 -5.52
CA THR A 108 21.39 -13.64 -4.46
C THR A 108 20.27 -13.81 -3.44
N GLY A 109 19.26 -14.64 -3.72
CA GLY A 109 18.08 -14.80 -2.88
C GLY A 109 17.10 -13.62 -2.94
N VAL A 110 17.23 -12.73 -3.94
CA VAL A 110 16.37 -11.54 -4.07
C VAL A 110 15.15 -11.83 -4.92
N VAL A 111 13.97 -11.49 -4.42
CA VAL A 111 12.69 -11.54 -5.14
C VAL A 111 12.13 -10.15 -5.31
N GLY A 112 11.87 -9.76 -6.56
CA GLY A 112 11.21 -8.49 -6.91
C GLY A 112 9.70 -8.64 -6.97
N LEU A 113 9.00 -7.60 -6.51
CA LEU A 113 7.55 -7.55 -6.42
C LEU A 113 7.00 -6.31 -7.11
N GLU A 114 5.93 -6.47 -7.85
CA GLU A 114 5.06 -5.41 -8.32
C GLU A 114 3.83 -5.35 -7.42
N LEU A 115 3.52 -4.16 -6.89
CA LEU A 115 2.44 -3.95 -5.92
C LEU A 115 1.41 -2.97 -6.47
N PHE A 116 0.20 -3.07 -6.00
CA PHE A 116 -0.86 -2.13 -6.33
C PHE A 116 -1.82 -1.88 -5.16
N LEU A 117 -2.32 -0.67 -5.12
CA LEU A 117 -3.57 -0.33 -4.46
C LEU A 117 -4.56 0.13 -5.52
N LYS A 118 -5.76 -0.38 -5.51
CA LYS A 118 -6.81 0.01 -6.47
C LYS A 118 -8.13 0.30 -5.77
N ASN A 119 -8.91 1.19 -6.40
CA ASN A 119 -10.23 1.58 -5.93
C ASN A 119 -11.30 0.55 -6.34
N SER A 120 -12.56 0.81 -5.95
CA SER A 120 -13.70 -0.10 -6.20
C SER A 120 -14.06 -0.28 -7.68
N ILE A 121 -13.62 0.64 -8.55
CA ILE A 121 -13.81 0.52 -10.02
C ILE A 121 -12.61 -0.11 -10.73
N GLY A 122 -11.62 -0.60 -9.98
CA GLY A 122 -10.46 -1.31 -10.51
C GLY A 122 -9.31 -0.44 -11.00
N GLU A 123 -9.36 0.89 -10.79
CA GLU A 123 -8.25 1.78 -11.13
C GLU A 123 -7.12 1.66 -10.10
N ILE A 124 -5.88 1.52 -10.60
CA ILE A 124 -4.69 1.57 -9.73
C ILE A 124 -4.46 3.01 -9.30
N THR A 125 -4.66 3.28 -8.02
CA THR A 125 -4.46 4.60 -7.40
C THR A 125 -3.05 4.77 -6.87
N THR A 126 -2.44 3.69 -6.40
CA THR A 126 -1.10 3.69 -5.82
C THR A 126 -0.32 2.46 -6.27
N PRO A 127 0.44 2.54 -7.38
CA PRO A 127 1.38 1.50 -7.75
C PRO A 127 2.59 1.51 -6.81
N GLY A 128 3.20 0.33 -6.61
CA GLY A 128 4.39 0.18 -5.80
C GLY A 128 5.30 -0.94 -6.28
N THR A 129 6.49 -0.97 -5.72
CA THR A 129 7.48 -2.03 -5.93
C THR A 129 8.13 -2.40 -4.62
N ALA A 130 8.59 -3.63 -4.50
CA ALA A 130 9.39 -4.06 -3.37
C ALA A 130 10.43 -5.08 -3.79
N LYS A 131 11.48 -5.21 -2.97
CA LYS A 131 12.39 -6.35 -3.02
C LYS A 131 12.46 -6.99 -1.65
N VAL A 132 12.44 -8.30 -1.64
CA VAL A 132 12.60 -9.10 -0.43
C VAL A 132 13.81 -10.02 -0.57
N GLN A 133 14.51 -10.22 0.54
CA GLN A 133 15.74 -11.03 0.61
C GLN A 133 15.46 -12.31 1.40
N PHE A 134 15.49 -13.44 0.75
CA PHE A 134 15.50 -14.77 1.37
C PHE A 134 16.92 -15.15 1.82
N SER A 135 16.99 -15.98 2.85
CA SER A 135 18.26 -16.65 3.20
C SER A 135 18.59 -17.70 2.14
N VAL A 136 19.78 -17.63 1.56
CA VAL A 136 20.36 -18.60 0.62
C VAL A 136 21.40 -19.44 1.32
#